data_249d9b80eb977ec9f22a838588aa5f91
#
_entry.id   249d9b80eb977ec9f22a838588aa5f91
#
_cell.length_a   1.000
_cell.length_b   1.000
_cell.length_c   1.000
_cell.angle_alpha   90.00
_cell.angle_beta   90.00
_cell.angle_gamma   90.00
#
_symmetry.space_group_name_H-M   'P 1'
#
loop_
_entity.id
_entity.type
_entity.pdbx_description
1 polymer ?
#
loop_
_entity_poly.entity_id
_entity_poly.type
_entity_poly.pdbx_seq_one_letter_code
_entity_poly.pdbx_strand_id
1 'polypeptide(L)'
;MIDFNYETEFTLENEEAISNWISNVIKSENKKEGDITYIFCDDEYLLQINQEHLQHDYYTDIISFDYTVGNEINGDMFISIDRVKDNAIEYNVSFDEELRRVLAHGILHYCGYKDKSEADELLMRSKEDEKLAMFHVEQ
;
A
#
# COMPACT_ATOMS: atom_id res chain seq x y z
N MET A 1 6.33 -5.32 -13.05
CA MET A 1 7.13 -6.04 -12.05
C MET A 1 6.95 -5.39 -10.68
N ILE A 2 6.82 -6.19 -9.64
CA ILE A 2 6.64 -5.71 -8.28
C ILE A 2 7.90 -5.99 -7.49
N ASP A 3 8.53 -4.95 -6.95
CA ASP A 3 9.77 -5.03 -6.19
C ASP A 3 9.55 -4.54 -4.76
N PHE A 4 10.29 -5.15 -3.83
CA PHE A 4 10.26 -4.78 -2.41
C PHE A 4 11.66 -4.37 -1.97
N ASN A 5 11.77 -3.18 -1.38
CA ASN A 5 13.02 -2.67 -0.82
C ASN A 5 12.82 -2.38 0.67
N TYR A 6 13.88 -2.53 1.45
CA TYR A 6 13.82 -2.42 2.90
C TYR A 6 14.83 -1.38 3.39
N GLU A 7 14.31 -0.30 3.99
CA GLU A 7 15.11 0.79 4.56
C GLU A 7 15.00 0.83 6.10
N THR A 8 14.57 -0.28 6.69
CA THR A 8 14.47 -0.48 8.13
C THR A 8 14.64 -1.97 8.45
N GLU A 9 14.75 -2.32 9.71
CA GLU A 9 14.87 -3.72 10.14
C GLU A 9 13.51 -4.43 10.04
N PHE A 10 13.14 -4.77 8.83
CA PHE A 10 11.91 -5.46 8.52
C PHE A 10 12.12 -6.23 7.22
N THR A 11 11.57 -7.42 7.14
CA THR A 11 11.56 -8.22 5.91
C THR A 11 10.19 -8.86 5.76
N LEU A 12 9.62 -8.73 4.59
CA LEU A 12 8.34 -9.35 4.25
C LEU A 12 8.57 -10.86 4.12
N GLU A 13 7.81 -11.65 4.88
CA GLU A 13 8.02 -13.10 4.93
C GLU A 13 7.58 -13.83 3.65
N ASN A 14 6.56 -13.32 2.98
CA ASN A 14 5.92 -13.98 1.85
C ASN A 14 5.91 -13.08 0.61
N GLU A 15 7.08 -12.62 0.17
CA GLU A 15 7.19 -11.70 -0.98
C GLU A 15 6.48 -12.24 -2.21
N GLU A 16 6.69 -13.52 -2.53
CA GLU A 16 6.07 -14.12 -3.73
C GLU A 16 4.55 -14.15 -3.62
N ALA A 17 4.02 -14.55 -2.47
CA ALA A 17 2.57 -14.60 -2.25
C ALA A 17 1.95 -13.20 -2.30
N ILE A 18 2.62 -12.22 -1.71
CA ILE A 18 2.18 -10.83 -1.72
C ILE A 18 2.24 -10.26 -3.14
N SER A 19 3.32 -10.51 -3.86
CA SER A 19 3.48 -10.05 -5.24
C SER A 19 2.39 -10.63 -6.13
N ASN A 20 2.10 -11.92 -6.02
CA ASN A 20 1.05 -12.58 -6.79
C ASN A 20 -0.33 -11.99 -6.46
N TRP A 21 -0.57 -11.73 -5.18
CA TRP A 21 -1.82 -11.12 -4.74
C TRP A 21 -1.99 -9.71 -5.33
N ILE A 22 -0.95 -8.87 -5.26
CA ILE A 22 -0.98 -7.51 -5.83
C ILE A 22 -1.24 -7.58 -7.34
N SER A 23 -0.61 -8.51 -8.05
CA SER A 23 -0.85 -8.71 -9.48
C SER A 23 -2.33 -9.03 -9.74
N ASN A 24 -2.93 -9.87 -8.91
CA ASN A 24 -4.35 -10.22 -9.03
C ASN A 24 -5.26 -9.03 -8.70
N VAL A 25 -4.89 -8.24 -7.70
CA VAL A 25 -5.64 -7.01 -7.36
C VAL A 25 -5.69 -6.07 -8.58
N ILE A 26 -4.54 -5.85 -9.23
CA ILE A 26 -4.44 -4.98 -10.41
C ILE A 26 -5.33 -5.52 -11.53
N LYS A 27 -5.25 -6.83 -11.79
CA LYS A 27 -6.07 -7.47 -12.83
C LYS A 27 -7.57 -7.36 -12.53
N SER A 28 -7.95 -7.50 -11.26
CA SER A 28 -9.36 -7.41 -10.85
C SER A 28 -9.96 -6.04 -11.10
N GLU A 29 -9.12 -5.01 -11.24
CA GLU A 29 -9.55 -3.64 -11.57
C GLU A 29 -9.41 -3.33 -13.07
N ASN A 30 -9.18 -4.35 -13.88
CA ASN A 30 -9.01 -4.23 -15.35
C ASN A 30 -7.84 -3.30 -15.70
N LYS A 31 -6.79 -3.34 -14.88
CA LYS A 31 -5.57 -2.58 -15.10
C LYS A 31 -4.43 -3.53 -15.47
N LYS A 32 -3.36 -2.95 -16.00
CA LYS A 32 -2.17 -3.69 -16.38
C LYS A 32 -1.05 -3.39 -15.39
N GLU A 33 -0.33 -4.43 -14.98
CA GLU A 33 0.81 -4.27 -14.09
C GLU A 33 2.00 -3.68 -14.84
N GLY A 34 2.51 -2.54 -14.37
CA GLY A 34 3.76 -1.98 -14.82
C GLY A 34 4.84 -2.21 -13.77
N ASP A 35 5.65 -1.19 -13.51
CA ASP A 35 6.72 -1.26 -12.50
C ASP A 35 6.26 -0.60 -11.21
N ILE A 36 6.17 -1.40 -10.16
CA ILE A 36 5.71 -0.98 -8.84
C ILE A 36 6.77 -1.34 -7.82
N THR A 37 7.22 -0.36 -7.03
CA THR A 37 8.20 -0.58 -5.98
C THR A 37 7.60 -0.20 -4.63
N TYR A 38 7.65 -1.13 -3.68
CA TYR A 38 7.32 -0.87 -2.29
C TYR A 38 8.61 -0.68 -1.50
N ILE A 39 8.73 0.43 -0.79
CA ILE A 39 9.87 0.71 0.07
C ILE A 39 9.37 0.75 1.52
N PHE A 40 9.80 -0.21 2.32
CA PHE A 40 9.44 -0.29 3.73
C PHE A 40 10.48 0.46 4.56
N CYS A 41 10.02 1.39 5.36
CA CYS A 41 10.86 2.30 6.13
C CYS A 41 10.28 2.53 7.53
N ASP A 42 10.95 3.36 8.32
CA ASP A 42 10.46 3.76 9.64
C ASP A 42 9.76 5.12 9.59
N ASP A 43 9.20 5.54 10.72
CA ASP A 43 8.47 6.81 10.84
C ASP A 43 9.32 8.01 10.44
N GLU A 44 10.57 8.06 10.90
CA GLU A 44 11.43 9.21 10.63
C GLU A 44 11.80 9.33 9.16
N TYR A 45 12.06 8.21 8.51
CA TYR A 45 12.36 8.18 7.07
C TYR A 45 11.17 8.72 6.28
N LEU A 46 9.96 8.24 6.61
CA LEU A 46 8.75 8.65 5.89
C LEU A 46 8.38 10.10 6.20
N LEU A 47 8.58 10.55 7.44
CA LEU A 47 8.35 11.94 7.82
C LEU A 47 9.26 12.88 7.01
N GLN A 48 10.52 12.52 6.82
CA GLN A 48 11.45 13.30 6.02
C GLN A 48 10.98 13.44 4.57
N ILE A 49 10.48 12.36 3.96
CA ILE A 49 9.92 12.40 2.61
C ILE A 49 8.69 13.31 2.58
N ASN A 50 7.84 13.22 3.60
CA ASN A 50 6.61 14.03 3.69
C ASN A 50 6.95 15.51 3.77
N GLN A 51 7.97 15.88 4.55
CA GLN A 51 8.44 17.26 4.67
C GLN A 51 9.07 17.78 3.37
N GLU A 52 9.95 16.98 2.76
CA GLU A 52 10.74 17.41 1.58
C GLU A 52 9.92 17.46 0.30
N HIS A 53 9.02 16.52 0.10
CA HIS A 53 8.31 16.37 -1.19
C HIS A 53 6.86 16.85 -1.16
N LEU A 54 6.19 16.77 0.01
CA LEU A 54 4.79 17.12 0.13
C LEU A 54 4.56 18.34 1.02
N GLN A 55 5.62 18.85 1.66
CA GLN A 55 5.58 20.00 2.59
C GLN A 55 4.60 19.78 3.74
N HIS A 56 4.44 18.53 4.16
CA HIS A 56 3.65 18.13 5.31
C HIS A 56 4.57 17.75 6.47
N ASP A 57 4.18 18.04 7.69
CA ASP A 57 4.97 17.79 8.90
C ASP A 57 4.17 16.92 9.87
N TYR A 58 3.81 15.71 9.43
CA TYR A 58 3.10 14.75 10.27
C TYR A 58 3.45 13.33 9.82
N TYR A 59 3.30 12.38 10.74
CA TYR A 59 3.49 10.97 10.44
C TYR A 59 2.31 10.43 9.63
N THR A 60 2.62 9.60 8.64
CA THR A 60 1.61 8.89 7.84
C THR A 60 2.09 7.46 7.61
N ASP A 61 1.18 6.58 7.23
CA ASP A 61 1.52 5.17 6.99
C ASP A 61 2.06 4.93 5.58
N ILE A 62 1.63 5.72 4.59
CA ILE A 62 2.04 5.52 3.20
C ILE A 62 2.18 6.86 2.48
N ILE A 63 3.20 6.95 1.63
CA ILE A 63 3.35 8.03 0.64
C ILE A 63 3.55 7.34 -0.71
N SER A 64 2.73 7.71 -1.69
CA SER A 64 2.79 7.11 -3.02
C SER A 64 3.11 8.16 -4.08
N PHE A 65 3.98 7.79 -5.01
CA PHE A 65 4.32 8.58 -6.20
C PHE A 65 3.80 7.83 -7.41
N ASP A 66 2.83 8.42 -8.10
CA ASP A 66 2.08 7.76 -9.17
C ASP A 66 2.69 8.11 -10.53
N TYR A 67 3.22 7.10 -11.21
CA TYR A 67 3.76 7.22 -12.57
C TYR A 67 2.91 6.46 -13.58
N THR A 68 1.66 6.17 -13.22
CA THR A 68 0.73 5.42 -14.06
C THR A 68 0.48 6.14 -15.37
N VAL A 69 0.52 5.39 -16.48
CA VAL A 69 0.25 5.89 -17.82
C VAL A 69 -0.92 5.10 -18.39
N GLY A 70 -2.04 5.78 -18.60
CA GLY A 70 -3.24 5.13 -19.12
C GLY A 70 -3.72 4.01 -18.21
N ASN A 71 -3.70 2.79 -18.70
CA ASN A 71 -4.17 1.60 -17.98
C ASN A 71 -3.04 0.84 -17.28
N GLU A 72 -1.80 1.27 -17.44
CA GLU A 72 -0.64 0.61 -16.86
C GLU A 72 -0.26 1.27 -15.53
N ILE A 73 -0.28 0.49 -14.46
CA ILE A 73 -0.01 0.96 -13.09
C ILE A 73 1.50 0.98 -12.86
N ASN A 74 2.04 2.15 -12.56
CA ASN A 74 3.45 2.35 -12.24
C ASN A 74 3.57 3.28 -11.06
N GLY A 75 4.48 3.01 -10.14
CA GLY A 75 4.71 3.93 -9.04
C GLY A 75 5.64 3.40 -7.97
N ASP A 76 6.00 4.30 -7.05
CA ASP A 76 6.77 3.99 -5.85
C ASP A 76 5.91 4.27 -4.63
N MET A 77 5.91 3.33 -3.69
CA MET A 77 5.16 3.47 -2.44
C MET A 77 6.10 3.30 -1.26
N PHE A 78 6.16 4.32 -0.42
CA PHE A 78 6.94 4.31 0.82
C PHE A 78 5.97 4.03 1.97
N ILE A 79 6.26 3.01 2.76
CA ILE A 79 5.37 2.55 3.83
C ILE A 79 6.13 2.52 5.15
N SER A 80 5.59 3.22 6.18
CA SER A 80 6.16 3.18 7.51
C SER A 80 5.67 1.94 8.26
N ILE A 81 6.60 1.05 8.57
CA ILE A 81 6.30 -0.15 9.36
C ILE A 81 5.86 0.22 10.77
N ASP A 82 6.41 1.29 11.34
CA ASP A 82 6.01 1.79 12.66
C ASP A 82 4.53 2.18 12.68
N ARG A 83 4.08 2.90 11.66
CA ARG A 83 2.67 3.32 11.58
C ARG A 83 1.75 2.13 11.35
N VAL A 84 2.18 1.17 10.53
CA VAL A 84 1.39 -0.05 10.31
C VAL A 84 1.19 -0.80 11.64
N LYS A 85 2.26 -0.93 12.43
CA LYS A 85 2.18 -1.58 13.75
C LYS A 85 1.21 -0.86 14.67
N ASP A 86 1.32 0.46 14.76
CA ASP A 86 0.45 1.26 15.62
C ASP A 86 -1.00 1.21 15.17
N ASN A 87 -1.23 1.29 13.87
CA ASN A 87 -2.58 1.20 13.30
C ASN A 87 -3.21 -0.18 13.55
N ALA A 88 -2.44 -1.25 13.43
CA ALA A 88 -2.93 -2.60 13.71
C ALA A 88 -3.41 -2.72 15.15
N ILE A 89 -2.67 -2.16 16.09
CA ILE A 89 -3.05 -2.14 17.50
C ILE A 89 -4.33 -1.32 17.70
N GLU A 90 -4.38 -0.13 17.13
CA GLU A 90 -5.53 0.77 17.25
C GLU A 90 -6.82 0.14 16.70
N TYR A 91 -6.73 -0.52 15.54
CA TYR A 91 -7.89 -1.14 14.90
C TYR A 91 -8.15 -2.56 15.34
N ASN A 92 -7.33 -3.09 16.25
CA ASN A 92 -7.46 -4.43 16.80
C ASN A 92 -7.46 -5.51 15.71
N VAL A 93 -6.51 -5.41 14.80
CA VAL A 93 -6.27 -6.39 13.74
C VAL A 93 -4.81 -6.84 13.81
N SER A 94 -4.47 -7.92 13.08
CA SER A 94 -3.08 -8.36 13.02
C SER A 94 -2.23 -7.38 12.20
N PHE A 95 -0.93 -7.39 12.46
CA PHE A 95 0.02 -6.61 11.67
C PHE A 95 -0.08 -6.98 10.18
N ASP A 96 -0.14 -8.27 9.88
CA ASP A 96 -0.20 -8.75 8.50
C ASP A 96 -1.45 -8.27 7.78
N GLU A 97 -2.60 -8.27 8.46
CA GLU A 97 -3.83 -7.76 7.88
C GLU A 97 -3.73 -6.26 7.60
N GLU A 98 -3.25 -5.48 8.55
CA GLU A 98 -3.10 -4.03 8.36
C GLU A 98 -2.10 -3.73 7.25
N LEU A 99 -0.99 -4.45 7.20
CA LEU A 99 0.01 -4.27 6.13
C LEU A 99 -0.62 -4.53 4.76
N ARG A 100 -1.35 -5.64 4.60
CA ARG A 100 -2.02 -5.93 3.34
C ARG A 100 -3.03 -4.84 2.97
N ARG A 101 -3.75 -4.30 3.95
CA ARG A 101 -4.70 -3.21 3.71
C ARG A 101 -3.99 -1.98 3.15
N VAL A 102 -2.85 -1.61 3.71
CA VAL A 102 -2.06 -0.46 3.26
C VAL A 102 -1.52 -0.71 1.84
N LEU A 103 -1.03 -1.92 1.57
CA LEU A 103 -0.53 -2.29 0.24
C LEU A 103 -1.65 -2.17 -0.81
N ALA A 104 -2.84 -2.68 -0.50
CA ALA A 104 -3.99 -2.60 -1.40
C ALA A 104 -4.45 -1.16 -1.59
N HIS A 105 -4.45 -0.37 -0.52
CA HIS A 105 -4.86 1.04 -0.54
C HIS A 105 -4.05 1.83 -1.58
N GLY A 106 -2.74 1.67 -1.59
CA GLY A 106 -1.88 2.35 -2.55
C GLY A 106 -2.19 1.96 -4.00
N ILE A 107 -2.40 0.68 -4.26
CA ILE A 107 -2.76 0.20 -5.60
C ILE A 107 -4.12 0.76 -6.02
N LEU A 108 -5.09 0.81 -5.12
CA LEU A 108 -6.42 1.35 -5.43
C LEU A 108 -6.36 2.83 -5.77
N HIS A 109 -5.49 3.60 -5.12
CA HIS A 109 -5.24 4.99 -5.51
C HIS A 109 -4.74 5.08 -6.95
N TYR A 110 -3.81 4.22 -7.34
CA TYR A 110 -3.30 4.20 -8.72
C TYR A 110 -4.37 3.79 -9.72
N CYS A 111 -5.36 3.04 -9.27
CA CYS A 111 -6.51 2.66 -10.10
C CYS A 111 -7.57 3.76 -10.20
N GLY A 112 -7.39 4.86 -9.47
CA GLY A 112 -8.28 6.01 -9.55
C GLY A 112 -9.22 6.22 -8.36
N TYR A 113 -9.19 5.34 -7.36
CA TYR A 113 -10.00 5.51 -6.16
C TYR A 113 -9.44 6.62 -5.29
N LYS A 114 -10.32 7.41 -4.69
CA LYS A 114 -9.98 8.55 -3.84
C LYS A 114 -10.37 8.26 -2.38
N ASP A 115 -9.91 9.11 -1.46
CA ASP A 115 -10.25 8.97 -0.05
C ASP A 115 -10.49 10.33 0.63
N LYS A 116 -10.87 11.36 -0.14
CA LYS A 116 -11.01 12.72 0.37
C LYS A 116 -12.39 13.03 0.93
N SER A 117 -13.45 12.51 0.31
CA SER A 117 -14.81 12.70 0.79
C SER A 117 -15.26 11.50 1.61
N GLU A 118 -16.31 11.65 2.39
CA GLU A 118 -16.89 10.56 3.17
C GLU A 118 -17.33 9.40 2.26
N ALA A 119 -17.93 9.71 1.12
CA ALA A 119 -18.34 8.70 0.14
C ALA A 119 -17.12 7.99 -0.45
N ASP A 120 -16.05 8.73 -0.75
CA ASP A 120 -14.80 8.16 -1.26
C ASP A 120 -14.16 7.21 -0.23
N GLU A 121 -14.15 7.61 1.04
CA GLU A 121 -13.59 6.79 2.12
C GLU A 121 -14.36 5.48 2.28
N LEU A 122 -15.69 5.53 2.22
CA LEU A 122 -16.53 4.34 2.31
C LEU A 122 -16.28 3.39 1.13
N LEU A 123 -16.17 3.92 -0.07
CA LEU A 123 -15.87 3.13 -1.26
C LEU A 123 -14.48 2.50 -1.17
N MET A 124 -13.49 3.31 -0.78
CA MET A 124 -12.11 2.82 -0.61
C MET A 124 -12.07 1.67 0.40
N ARG A 125 -12.73 1.83 1.54
CA ARG A 125 -12.78 0.79 2.58
C ARG A 125 -13.43 -0.48 2.05
N SER A 126 -14.53 -0.36 1.32
CA SER A 126 -15.21 -1.49 0.70
C SER A 126 -14.30 -2.21 -0.29
N LYS A 127 -13.56 -1.45 -1.11
CA LYS A 127 -12.62 -2.03 -2.06
C LYS A 127 -11.43 -2.69 -1.37
N GLU A 128 -10.91 -2.09 -0.31
CA GLU A 128 -9.85 -2.71 0.49
C GLU A 128 -10.30 -4.05 1.05
N ASP A 129 -11.52 -4.11 1.60
CA ASP A 129 -12.07 -5.36 2.14
C ASP A 129 -12.20 -6.43 1.05
N GLU A 130 -12.65 -6.03 -0.14
CA GLU A 130 -12.74 -6.93 -1.30
C GLU A 130 -11.37 -7.50 -1.67
N LYS A 131 -10.33 -6.65 -1.71
CA LYS A 131 -8.98 -7.08 -2.08
C LYS A 131 -8.33 -7.94 -1.00
N LEU A 132 -8.57 -7.63 0.27
CA LEU A 132 -8.10 -8.47 1.37
C LEU A 132 -8.65 -9.89 1.28
N ALA A 133 -9.92 -10.02 0.89
CA ALA A 133 -10.56 -11.33 0.72
C ALA A 133 -9.95 -12.15 -0.42
N MET A 134 -9.23 -11.51 -1.34
CA MET A 134 -8.54 -12.18 -2.44
C MET A 134 -7.21 -12.83 -2.03
N PHE A 135 -6.69 -12.48 -0.85
CA PHE A 135 -5.42 -13.02 -0.40
C PHE A 135 -5.61 -14.43 0.14
N HIS A 136 -4.90 -15.38 -0.46
CA HIS A 136 -4.91 -16.78 -0.03
C HIS A 136 -3.49 -17.23 0.26
N VAL A 137 -3.30 -17.77 1.46
CA VAL A 137 -2.03 -18.41 1.83
C VAL A 137 -2.21 -19.90 1.58
N GLU A 138 -1.36 -20.47 0.76
CA GLU A 138 -1.34 -21.92 0.56
C GLU A 138 -0.87 -22.59 1.86
N GLN A 139 -1.60 -23.58 2.28
CA GLN A 139 -1.31 -24.31 3.50
C GLN A 139 -0.81 -25.70 3.20
#